data_e1e8d34802aa8c2551f56bee518da45d
#
_entry.id   e1e8d34802aa8c2551f56bee518da45d
#
_cell.length_a   1.000
_cell.length_b   1.000
_cell.length_c   1.000
_cell.angle_alpha   90.00
_cell.angle_beta   90.00
_cell.angle_gamma   90.00
#
_symmetry.space_group_name_H-M   'P 1'
#
loop_
_entity.id
_entity.type
_entity.pdbx_description
1 polymer ?
#
loop_
_entity_poly.entity_id
_entity_poly.type
_entity_poly.pdbx_seq_one_letter_code
_entity_poly.pdbx_strand_id
1 'polypeptide(L)'
;MAGSSASVNYNIRPCKSIERKMMCDMISRLTVFDYIKNYRYIGMGAKYFVDFSLLHKEFGIDNMYSMEINSAEKNRKRFEFNKPFNCIKMLFGNASDILNSSNIPWKQEKNIIWLDYDGGINSNQIQDVESCISKVESGSVIFVSFNSDLGDKFKKALPKEKLDMYCSRIDNEILVKLLSPKDMAKEKIYQTTNKMFDMIVKNKILERNSTIRSDDEKLISQQLVYFKYSDSKATMLTLGWIVYKKGDIDKFTKCGFEDFEFYNSSNIPYDISVPNFTYKELAILNQNMPNAVYPIEGADFFEEEEVNAYRKIYKYYPTTFETSIAL
;
A
#
# COMPACT_ATOMS: atom_id res chain seq x y z
N MET A 1 -22.89 6.00 3.88
CA MET A 1 -22.54 6.17 2.44
C MET A 1 -22.19 4.79 1.91
N ALA A 2 -22.73 4.38 0.76
CA ALA A 2 -22.32 3.12 0.13
C ALA A 2 -20.83 3.29 -0.27
N GLY A 3 -19.99 2.36 0.18
CA GLY A 3 -18.57 2.38 -0.17
C GLY A 3 -18.38 2.31 -1.69
N SER A 4 -17.25 2.81 -2.19
CA SER A 4 -16.91 2.85 -3.62
C SER A 4 -16.87 1.46 -4.28
N SER A 5 -16.80 0.40 -3.47
CA SER A 5 -16.84 -1.01 -3.91
C SER A 5 -18.02 -1.40 -4.79
N ALA A 6 -19.09 -0.59 -4.80
CA ALA A 6 -20.26 -0.84 -5.65
C ALA A 6 -20.09 -0.31 -7.09
N SER A 7 -19.25 0.69 -7.32
CA SER A 7 -19.13 1.43 -8.59
C SER A 7 -17.76 1.34 -9.27
N VAL A 8 -16.72 0.90 -8.60
CA VAL A 8 -15.36 0.83 -9.15
C VAL A 8 -15.03 -0.59 -9.60
N ASN A 9 -14.62 -0.75 -10.86
CA ASN A 9 -14.06 -2.00 -11.33
C ASN A 9 -12.55 -2.03 -11.05
N TYR A 10 -12.16 -2.73 -10.00
CA TYR A 10 -10.77 -2.84 -9.55
C TYR A 10 -9.84 -3.61 -10.50
N ASN A 11 -10.39 -4.29 -11.53
CA ASN A 11 -9.59 -5.05 -12.49
C ASN A 11 -8.97 -4.17 -13.59
N ILE A 12 -9.46 -2.95 -13.79
CA ILE A 12 -9.05 -2.05 -14.88
C ILE A 12 -8.35 -0.79 -14.38
N ARG A 13 -7.62 -0.88 -13.28
CA ARG A 13 -6.83 0.23 -12.71
C ARG A 13 -5.34 -0.02 -12.96
N PRO A 14 -4.74 0.56 -14.02
CA PRO A 14 -3.38 0.25 -14.43
C PRO A 14 -2.33 0.61 -13.36
N CYS A 15 -2.40 1.78 -12.74
CA CYS A 15 -1.47 2.16 -11.68
C CYS A 15 -1.58 1.24 -10.47
N LYS A 16 -2.80 0.88 -10.05
CA LYS A 16 -3.03 -0.07 -8.96
C LYS A 16 -2.54 -1.48 -9.31
N SER A 17 -2.62 -1.87 -10.58
CA SER A 17 -2.08 -3.16 -11.04
C SER A 17 -0.55 -3.19 -10.96
N ILE A 18 0.09 -2.10 -11.35
CA ILE A 18 1.55 -1.94 -11.23
C ILE A 18 1.97 -1.97 -9.77
N GLU A 19 1.30 -1.18 -8.91
CA GLU A 19 1.53 -1.18 -7.47
C GLU A 19 1.49 -2.60 -6.89
N ARG A 20 0.45 -3.39 -7.21
CA ARG A 20 0.31 -4.78 -6.74
C ARG A 20 1.49 -5.66 -7.13
N LYS A 21 1.97 -5.55 -8.36
CA LYS A 21 3.12 -6.32 -8.84
C LYS A 21 4.42 -5.90 -8.15
N MET A 22 4.65 -4.58 -7.96
CA MET A 22 5.78 -4.06 -7.18
C MET A 22 5.72 -4.56 -5.74
N MET A 23 4.52 -4.59 -5.14
CA MET A 23 4.31 -5.15 -3.81
C MET A 23 4.62 -6.65 -3.76
N CYS A 24 4.25 -7.42 -4.79
CA CYS A 24 4.63 -8.84 -4.87
C CYS A 24 6.15 -9.02 -4.91
N ASP A 25 6.88 -8.22 -5.68
CA ASP A 25 8.34 -8.27 -5.70
C ASP A 25 8.93 -7.95 -4.31
N MET A 26 8.40 -6.93 -3.64
CA MET A 26 8.78 -6.58 -2.27
C MET A 26 8.51 -7.73 -1.29
N ILE A 27 7.32 -8.33 -1.37
CA ILE A 27 6.90 -9.46 -0.52
C ILE A 27 7.78 -10.69 -0.79
N SER A 28 8.18 -10.96 -2.03
CA SER A 28 9.01 -12.12 -2.38
C SER A 28 10.33 -12.16 -1.62
N ARG A 29 10.89 -11.00 -1.27
CA ARG A 29 12.15 -10.85 -0.52
C ARG A 29 12.01 -11.27 0.96
N LEU A 30 10.79 -11.34 1.49
CA LEU A 30 10.53 -11.77 2.86
C LEU A 30 10.84 -13.26 3.11
N THR A 31 11.12 -14.05 2.05
CA THR A 31 11.55 -15.46 2.16
C THR A 31 12.77 -15.64 3.05
N VAL A 32 13.58 -14.61 3.25
CA VAL A 32 14.72 -14.60 4.18
C VAL A 32 14.27 -14.70 5.65
N PHE A 33 13.08 -14.19 5.96
CA PHE A 33 12.50 -14.28 7.32
C PHE A 33 11.71 -15.56 7.54
N ASP A 34 10.96 -16.02 6.53
CA ASP A 34 10.20 -17.27 6.55
C ASP A 34 9.70 -17.60 5.13
N TYR A 35 9.27 -18.83 4.87
CA TYR A 35 8.55 -19.16 3.63
C TYR A 35 7.29 -18.30 3.51
N ILE A 36 7.10 -17.62 2.37
CA ILE A 36 5.97 -16.68 2.18
C ILE A 36 4.61 -17.36 2.41
N LYS A 37 4.46 -18.61 2.02
CA LYS A 37 3.24 -19.39 2.26
C LYS A 37 2.83 -19.51 3.73
N ASN A 38 3.79 -19.34 4.67
CA ASN A 38 3.54 -19.41 6.11
C ASN A 38 3.06 -18.06 6.68
N TYR A 39 3.09 -17.00 5.86
CA TYR A 39 2.57 -15.71 6.29
C TYR A 39 1.05 -15.71 6.32
N ARG A 40 0.51 -14.91 7.19
CA ARG A 40 -0.91 -14.54 7.18
C ARG A 40 -1.09 -13.27 6.37
N TYR A 41 -2.05 -13.29 5.45
CA TYR A 41 -2.48 -12.08 4.76
C TYR A 41 -3.74 -11.49 5.41
N ILE A 42 -3.71 -10.19 5.70
CA ILE A 42 -4.83 -9.42 6.24
C ILE A 42 -5.05 -8.21 5.31
N GLY A 43 -6.26 -8.10 4.75
CA GLY A 43 -6.54 -7.04 3.78
C GLY A 43 -8.03 -6.72 3.67
N MET A 44 -8.35 -5.90 2.67
CA MET A 44 -9.71 -5.45 2.35
C MET A 44 -10.07 -5.90 0.93
N GLY A 45 -10.62 -7.14 0.80
CA GLY A 45 -10.82 -7.78 -0.52
C GLY A 45 -11.93 -7.18 -1.36
N ALA A 46 -12.84 -6.39 -0.76
CA ALA A 46 -14.08 -5.95 -1.38
C ALA A 46 -14.80 -7.15 -2.05
N LYS A 47 -15.56 -6.93 -3.13
CA LYS A 47 -16.24 -8.02 -3.84
C LYS A 47 -15.39 -8.75 -4.88
N TYR A 48 -14.18 -8.25 -5.16
CA TYR A 48 -13.34 -8.77 -6.24
C TYR A 48 -12.15 -9.60 -5.75
N PHE A 49 -11.72 -9.43 -4.51
CA PHE A 49 -10.61 -10.15 -3.88
C PHE A 49 -9.33 -10.19 -4.73
N VAL A 50 -9.02 -9.10 -5.45
CA VAL A 50 -7.92 -9.07 -6.42
C VAL A 50 -6.59 -9.38 -5.76
N ASP A 51 -6.29 -8.71 -4.63
CA ASP A 51 -5.04 -8.89 -3.89
C ASP A 51 -4.94 -10.30 -3.27
N PHE A 52 -6.07 -10.82 -2.76
CA PHE A 52 -6.18 -12.17 -2.22
C PHE A 52 -5.89 -13.22 -3.29
N SER A 53 -6.48 -13.05 -4.48
CA SER A 53 -6.23 -13.94 -5.62
C SER A 53 -4.78 -13.90 -6.07
N LEU A 54 -4.20 -12.71 -6.13
CA LEU A 54 -2.82 -12.53 -6.55
C LEU A 54 -1.86 -13.18 -5.56
N LEU A 55 -1.95 -12.86 -4.27
CA LEU A 55 -1.04 -13.37 -3.25
C LEU A 55 -1.16 -14.88 -3.02
N HIS A 56 -2.39 -15.42 -3.12
CA HIS A 56 -2.58 -16.87 -3.05
C HIS A 56 -1.93 -17.60 -4.23
N LYS A 57 -2.16 -17.12 -5.46
CA LYS A 57 -1.61 -17.75 -6.67
C LYS A 57 -0.09 -17.60 -6.77
N GLU A 58 0.45 -16.45 -6.41
CA GLU A 58 1.87 -16.16 -6.52
C GLU A 58 2.70 -16.85 -5.44
N PHE A 59 2.22 -16.85 -4.20
CA PHE A 59 3.00 -17.28 -3.03
C PHE A 59 2.44 -18.49 -2.29
N GLY A 60 1.26 -18.98 -2.65
CA GLY A 60 0.60 -20.08 -1.94
C GLY A 60 0.10 -19.73 -0.54
N ILE A 61 -0.10 -18.44 -0.23
CA ILE A 61 -0.65 -18.02 1.08
C ILE A 61 -2.08 -18.53 1.21
N ASP A 62 -2.37 -19.32 2.23
CA ASP A 62 -3.68 -19.92 2.50
C ASP A 62 -4.30 -19.53 3.86
N ASN A 63 -3.60 -18.72 4.65
CA ASN A 63 -4.13 -18.13 5.87
C ASN A 63 -4.49 -16.66 5.63
N MET A 64 -5.71 -16.40 5.14
CA MET A 64 -6.13 -15.09 4.64
C MET A 64 -7.37 -14.55 5.36
N TYR A 65 -7.34 -13.29 5.76
CA TYR A 65 -8.42 -12.59 6.45
C TYR A 65 -8.83 -11.35 5.66
N SER A 66 -10.09 -11.31 5.20
CA SER A 66 -10.66 -10.14 4.52
C SER A 66 -11.58 -9.38 5.43
N MET A 67 -11.27 -8.11 5.67
CA MET A 67 -12.09 -7.19 6.47
C MET A 67 -13.08 -6.45 5.58
N GLU A 68 -14.35 -6.34 6.02
CA GLU A 68 -15.39 -5.63 5.29
C GLU A 68 -16.35 -4.92 6.23
N ILE A 69 -16.49 -3.61 6.07
CA ILE A 69 -17.37 -2.79 6.93
C ILE A 69 -18.84 -3.06 6.69
N ASN A 70 -19.21 -3.45 5.47
CA ASN A 70 -20.60 -3.64 5.10
C ASN A 70 -21.15 -4.98 5.60
N SER A 71 -21.70 -4.96 6.80
CA SER A 71 -22.15 -6.15 7.52
C SER A 71 -23.62 -6.54 7.28
N ALA A 72 -24.39 -5.82 6.42
CA ALA A 72 -25.76 -6.18 6.07
C ALA A 72 -25.82 -7.60 5.49
N GLU A 73 -26.79 -8.41 5.89
CA GLU A 73 -26.88 -9.84 5.54
C GLU A 73 -26.78 -10.13 4.04
N LYS A 74 -27.47 -9.35 3.20
CA LYS A 74 -27.41 -9.46 1.74
C LYS A 74 -25.97 -9.28 1.23
N ASN A 75 -25.21 -8.33 1.80
CA ASN A 75 -23.85 -8.05 1.38
C ASN A 75 -22.89 -9.12 1.92
N ARG A 76 -23.07 -9.59 3.16
CA ARG A 76 -22.30 -10.73 3.69
C ARG A 76 -22.41 -11.95 2.76
N LYS A 77 -23.62 -12.34 2.37
CA LYS A 77 -23.85 -13.43 1.42
C LYS A 77 -23.13 -13.19 0.09
N ARG A 78 -23.13 -11.95 -0.41
CA ARG A 78 -22.47 -11.60 -1.66
C ARG A 78 -20.93 -11.67 -1.55
N PHE A 79 -20.35 -11.23 -0.46
CA PHE A 79 -18.91 -11.33 -0.23
C PHE A 79 -18.48 -12.79 -0.07
N GLU A 80 -19.21 -13.58 0.72
CA GLU A 80 -18.93 -15.01 0.86
C GLU A 80 -19.04 -15.77 -0.48
N PHE A 81 -20.03 -15.46 -1.29
CA PHE A 81 -20.22 -16.03 -2.63
C PHE A 81 -19.07 -15.71 -3.59
N ASN A 82 -18.52 -14.49 -3.51
CA ASN A 82 -17.48 -14.01 -4.41
C ASN A 82 -16.06 -14.39 -3.96
N LYS A 83 -15.88 -15.06 -2.84
CA LYS A 83 -14.54 -15.53 -2.43
C LYS A 83 -13.96 -16.46 -3.51
N PRO A 84 -12.78 -16.14 -4.07
CA PRO A 84 -12.17 -17.00 -5.08
C PRO A 84 -11.61 -18.29 -4.51
N PHE A 85 -11.32 -18.33 -3.19
CA PHE A 85 -10.73 -19.48 -2.50
C PHE A 85 -11.31 -19.69 -1.10
N ASN A 86 -11.40 -20.94 -0.67
CA ASN A 86 -11.93 -21.29 0.65
C ASN A 86 -11.02 -20.87 1.81
N CYS A 87 -9.75 -20.63 1.56
CA CYS A 87 -8.78 -20.17 2.57
C CYS A 87 -9.02 -18.73 3.05
N ILE A 88 -9.93 -17.99 2.40
CA ILE A 88 -10.25 -16.61 2.79
C ILE A 88 -11.35 -16.61 3.85
N LYS A 89 -11.03 -16.07 5.02
CA LYS A 89 -11.98 -15.85 6.13
C LYS A 89 -12.47 -14.42 6.10
N MET A 90 -13.82 -14.25 6.07
CA MET A 90 -14.43 -12.92 6.12
C MET A 90 -14.61 -12.45 7.56
N LEU A 91 -14.18 -11.24 7.84
CA LEU A 91 -14.41 -10.54 9.11
C LEU A 91 -15.24 -9.28 8.84
N PHE A 92 -16.45 -9.23 9.40
CA PHE A 92 -17.38 -8.12 9.16
C PHE A 92 -17.42 -7.17 10.35
N GLY A 93 -17.17 -5.89 10.11
CA GLY A 93 -17.17 -4.82 11.10
C GLY A 93 -16.23 -3.69 10.70
N ASN A 94 -16.05 -2.72 11.58
CA ASN A 94 -15.02 -1.70 11.40
C ASN A 94 -13.63 -2.32 11.48
N ALA A 95 -12.70 -1.84 10.68
CA ALA A 95 -11.31 -2.33 10.69
C ALA A 95 -10.69 -2.24 12.10
N SER A 96 -10.88 -1.11 12.79
CA SER A 96 -10.38 -0.90 14.15
C SER A 96 -10.88 -1.94 15.15
N ASP A 97 -12.18 -2.30 15.07
CA ASP A 97 -12.78 -3.32 15.95
C ASP A 97 -12.21 -4.71 15.63
N ILE A 98 -12.10 -5.03 14.34
CA ILE A 98 -11.57 -6.33 13.88
C ILE A 98 -10.10 -6.48 14.27
N LEU A 99 -9.27 -5.47 13.98
CA LEU A 99 -7.85 -5.48 14.28
C LEU A 99 -7.56 -5.58 15.78
N ASN A 100 -8.48 -5.11 16.63
CA ASN A 100 -8.37 -5.19 18.08
C ASN A 100 -9.10 -6.38 18.71
N SER A 101 -9.82 -7.17 17.92
CA SER A 101 -10.50 -8.37 18.38
C SER A 101 -9.57 -9.58 18.51
N SER A 102 -10.06 -10.64 19.13
CA SER A 102 -9.40 -11.95 19.17
C SER A 102 -9.55 -12.78 17.89
N ASN A 103 -10.26 -12.26 16.87
CA ASN A 103 -10.51 -12.99 15.62
C ASN A 103 -9.24 -13.17 14.78
N ILE A 104 -8.24 -12.30 14.97
CA ILE A 104 -6.93 -12.39 14.30
C ILE A 104 -5.93 -12.92 15.33
N PRO A 105 -5.37 -14.12 15.14
CA PRO A 105 -4.36 -14.68 16.03
C PRO A 105 -2.97 -14.11 15.71
N TRP A 106 -2.69 -12.91 16.19
CA TRP A 106 -1.50 -12.12 15.87
C TRP A 106 -0.16 -12.81 16.13
N LYS A 107 -0.12 -13.65 17.20
CA LYS A 107 1.08 -14.38 17.59
C LYS A 107 1.23 -15.65 16.75
N GLN A 108 2.46 -16.14 16.60
CA GLN A 108 2.86 -17.39 15.95
C GLN A 108 3.15 -17.30 14.45
N GLU A 109 2.58 -16.33 13.73
CA GLU A 109 2.81 -16.17 12.29
C GLU A 109 3.21 -14.74 11.96
N LYS A 110 4.06 -14.59 10.95
CA LYS A 110 4.35 -13.30 10.36
C LYS A 110 3.16 -12.84 9.53
N ASN A 111 3.00 -11.54 9.42
CA ASN A 111 1.84 -10.97 8.76
C ASN A 111 2.25 -10.11 7.57
N ILE A 112 1.50 -10.22 6.48
CA ILE A 112 1.45 -9.27 5.39
C ILE A 112 0.09 -8.57 5.53
N ILE A 113 0.12 -7.28 5.85
CA ILE A 113 -1.10 -6.51 6.09
C ILE A 113 -1.20 -5.42 5.02
N TRP A 114 -2.34 -5.34 4.35
CA TRP A 114 -2.62 -4.24 3.43
C TRP A 114 -3.96 -3.60 3.74
N LEU A 115 -3.90 -2.44 4.37
CA LEU A 115 -5.04 -1.60 4.69
C LEU A 115 -5.33 -0.67 3.50
N ASP A 116 -6.18 -1.11 2.56
CA ASP A 116 -6.46 -0.38 1.31
C ASP A 116 -7.76 0.43 1.42
N TYR A 117 -7.66 1.63 1.96
CA TYR A 117 -8.80 2.52 2.17
C TYR A 117 -9.16 3.31 0.92
N ASP A 118 -10.45 3.36 0.58
CA ASP A 118 -10.99 4.23 -0.47
C ASP A 118 -11.09 5.71 -0.05
N GLY A 119 -11.16 5.95 1.25
CA GLY A 119 -11.33 7.28 1.84
C GLY A 119 -10.04 8.05 2.02
N GLY A 120 -10.18 9.36 2.27
CA GLY A 120 -9.06 10.22 2.65
C GLY A 120 -8.57 9.93 4.07
N ILE A 121 -7.35 10.42 4.35
CA ILE A 121 -6.73 10.27 5.67
C ILE A 121 -7.66 10.74 6.81
N ASN A 122 -7.70 9.95 7.87
CA ASN A 122 -8.40 10.27 9.12
C ASN A 122 -7.79 9.51 10.32
N SER A 123 -8.27 9.81 11.53
CA SER A 123 -7.80 9.22 12.77
C SER A 123 -7.93 7.70 12.84
N ASN A 124 -8.99 7.12 12.24
CA ASN A 124 -9.18 5.66 12.26
C ASN A 124 -8.05 4.92 11.52
N GLN A 125 -7.62 5.43 10.35
CA GLN A 125 -6.51 4.83 9.59
C GLN A 125 -5.20 4.88 10.38
N ILE A 126 -4.97 5.97 11.12
CA ILE A 126 -3.82 6.11 12.01
C ILE A 126 -3.87 5.05 13.11
N GLN A 127 -5.00 4.95 13.81
CA GLN A 127 -5.22 3.97 14.88
C GLN A 127 -5.09 2.52 14.39
N ASP A 128 -5.55 2.24 13.16
CA ASP A 128 -5.46 0.91 12.56
C ASP A 128 -4.00 0.53 12.29
N VAL A 129 -3.18 1.45 11.78
CA VAL A 129 -1.73 1.26 11.62
C VAL A 129 -1.05 1.05 12.97
N GLU A 130 -1.35 1.88 13.99
CA GLU A 130 -0.83 1.71 15.35
C GLU A 130 -1.20 0.35 15.93
N SER A 131 -2.45 -0.09 15.75
CA SER A 131 -2.93 -1.39 16.20
C SER A 131 -2.18 -2.55 15.54
N CYS A 132 -1.91 -2.47 14.24
CA CYS A 132 -1.10 -3.46 13.54
C CYS A 132 0.33 -3.48 14.07
N ILE A 133 1.00 -2.32 14.12
CA ILE A 133 2.39 -2.20 14.61
C ILE A 133 2.53 -2.72 16.05
N SER A 134 1.50 -2.54 16.88
CA SER A 134 1.54 -3.01 18.29
C SER A 134 1.56 -4.54 18.42
N LYS A 135 1.17 -5.30 17.39
CA LYS A 135 0.87 -6.74 17.49
C LYS A 135 1.74 -7.61 16.59
N VAL A 136 2.28 -7.08 15.48
CA VAL A 136 3.01 -7.89 14.49
C VAL A 136 4.34 -8.42 15.03
N GLU A 137 4.73 -9.59 14.52
CA GLU A 137 5.99 -10.26 14.82
C GLU A 137 7.11 -9.82 13.85
N SER A 138 8.38 -10.11 14.25
CA SER A 138 9.57 -9.83 13.43
C SER A 138 9.47 -10.44 12.04
N GLY A 139 9.74 -9.66 10.99
CA GLY A 139 9.62 -10.03 9.59
C GLY A 139 8.24 -9.74 8.99
N SER A 140 7.31 -9.14 9.73
CA SER A 140 5.99 -8.73 9.21
C SER A 140 6.06 -7.40 8.49
N VAL A 141 5.17 -7.22 7.50
CA VAL A 141 5.04 -5.98 6.73
C VAL A 141 3.62 -5.42 6.83
N ILE A 142 3.54 -4.10 6.89
CA ILE A 142 2.28 -3.35 6.96
C ILE A 142 2.29 -2.31 5.85
N PHE A 143 1.25 -2.32 5.02
CA PHE A 143 1.00 -1.34 3.99
C PHE A 143 -0.33 -0.64 4.27
N VAL A 144 -0.37 0.66 4.03
CA VAL A 144 -1.59 1.45 4.11
C VAL A 144 -1.73 2.30 2.85
N SER A 145 -2.87 2.16 2.17
CA SER A 145 -3.23 2.98 1.01
C SER A 145 -4.44 3.84 1.35
N PHE A 146 -4.42 5.09 0.90
CA PHE A 146 -5.53 6.00 1.11
C PHE A 146 -5.54 7.11 0.05
N ASN A 147 -6.72 7.70 -0.15
CA ASN A 147 -6.88 8.85 -1.01
C ASN A 147 -6.27 10.09 -0.36
N SER A 148 -5.26 10.67 -0.99
CA SER A 148 -4.62 11.91 -0.52
C SER A 148 -5.30 13.19 -1.02
N ASP A 149 -6.33 13.08 -1.86
CA ASP A 149 -7.12 14.22 -2.31
C ASP A 149 -8.12 14.61 -1.21
N LEU A 150 -7.91 15.76 -0.61
CA LEU A 150 -8.73 16.29 0.47
C LEU A 150 -9.98 17.03 -0.02
N GLY A 151 -10.21 17.03 -1.34
CA GLY A 151 -11.39 17.59 -1.99
C GLY A 151 -11.26 19.07 -2.37
N ASP A 152 -12.24 19.56 -3.14
CA ASP A 152 -12.19 20.90 -3.75
C ASP A 152 -12.23 22.02 -2.71
N LYS A 153 -12.92 21.84 -1.59
CA LYS A 153 -12.95 22.81 -0.51
C LYS A 153 -11.55 23.04 0.06
N PHE A 154 -10.80 21.95 0.27
CA PHE A 154 -9.42 22.04 0.73
C PHE A 154 -8.51 22.70 -0.32
N LYS A 155 -8.65 22.35 -1.60
CA LYS A 155 -7.82 22.93 -2.67
C LYS A 155 -7.94 24.46 -2.75
N LYS A 156 -9.14 25.00 -2.52
CA LYS A 156 -9.46 26.44 -2.57
C LYS A 156 -9.19 27.20 -1.28
N ALA A 157 -8.98 26.52 -0.16
CA ALA A 157 -8.80 27.13 1.15
C ALA A 157 -7.43 27.82 1.28
N LEU A 158 -7.34 28.80 2.19
CA LEU A 158 -6.09 29.44 2.56
C LEU A 158 -5.18 28.48 3.33
N PRO A 159 -3.86 28.69 3.37
CA PRO A 159 -2.93 27.76 4.03
C PRO A 159 -3.28 27.45 5.48
N LYS A 160 -3.75 28.43 6.26
CA LYS A 160 -4.19 28.23 7.64
C LYS A 160 -5.45 27.36 7.71
N GLU A 161 -6.44 27.65 6.89
CA GLU A 161 -7.68 26.88 6.81
C GLU A 161 -7.41 25.44 6.38
N LYS A 162 -6.46 25.23 5.46
CA LYS A 162 -5.99 23.88 5.06
C LYS A 162 -5.41 23.13 6.25
N LEU A 163 -4.58 23.80 7.06
CA LEU A 163 -4.04 23.20 8.26
C LEU A 163 -5.14 22.79 9.23
N ASP A 164 -6.09 23.69 9.52
CA ASP A 164 -7.19 23.40 10.42
C ASP A 164 -8.04 22.23 9.93
N MET A 165 -8.34 22.18 8.63
CA MET A 165 -9.06 21.06 7.99
C MET A 165 -8.28 19.74 8.05
N TYR A 166 -6.97 19.78 7.89
CA TYR A 166 -6.12 18.60 7.96
C TYR A 166 -6.02 18.08 9.40
N CYS A 167 -5.77 18.98 10.35
CA CYS A 167 -5.70 18.67 11.78
C CYS A 167 -6.99 18.06 12.32
N SER A 168 -8.16 18.60 11.91
CA SER A 168 -9.46 18.06 12.32
C SER A 168 -9.74 16.63 11.82
N ARG A 169 -9.07 16.17 10.75
CA ARG A 169 -9.17 14.79 10.28
C ARG A 169 -8.28 13.82 11.02
N ILE A 170 -7.10 14.29 11.41
CA ILE A 170 -6.09 13.46 12.08
C ILE A 170 -6.48 13.21 13.54
N ASP A 171 -7.06 14.21 14.19
CA ASP A 171 -7.50 14.17 15.59
C ASP A 171 -6.42 13.62 16.56
N ASN A 172 -5.19 14.12 16.40
CA ASN A 172 -4.03 13.72 17.21
C ASN A 172 -3.26 14.98 17.63
N GLU A 173 -3.40 15.36 18.89
CA GLU A 173 -2.83 16.60 19.43
C GLU A 173 -1.30 16.69 19.32
N ILE A 174 -0.59 15.58 19.40
CA ILE A 174 0.88 15.56 19.34
C ILE A 174 1.32 15.87 17.91
N LEU A 175 0.70 15.21 16.92
CA LEU A 175 1.03 15.42 15.51
C LEU A 175 0.65 16.82 15.05
N VAL A 176 -0.51 17.31 15.47
CA VAL A 176 -1.02 18.65 15.12
C VAL A 176 -0.04 19.75 15.55
N LYS A 177 0.60 19.63 16.72
CA LYS A 177 1.58 20.61 17.22
C LYS A 177 2.84 20.71 16.36
N LEU A 178 3.13 19.71 15.53
CA LEU A 178 4.31 19.67 14.68
C LEU A 178 4.05 20.24 13.28
N LEU A 179 2.80 20.55 12.95
CA LEU A 179 2.39 21.00 11.62
C LEU A 179 2.29 22.52 11.54
N SER A 180 2.55 23.05 10.36
CA SER A 180 2.45 24.45 10.03
C SER A 180 1.67 24.67 8.72
N PRO A 181 1.13 25.88 8.45
CA PRO A 181 0.45 26.16 7.18
C PRO A 181 1.31 25.91 5.93
N LYS A 182 2.64 26.01 6.04
CA LYS A 182 3.57 25.74 4.94
C LYS A 182 3.61 24.27 4.53
N ASP A 183 3.26 23.36 5.44
CA ASP A 183 3.24 21.92 5.23
C ASP A 183 2.00 21.49 4.42
N MET A 184 1.03 22.38 4.27
CA MET A 184 -0.20 22.18 3.50
C MET A 184 -0.09 22.57 2.03
N ALA A 185 1.08 22.96 1.55
CA ALA A 185 1.33 23.18 0.12
C ALA A 185 1.19 21.86 -0.66
N LYS A 186 0.72 21.95 -1.94
CA LYS A 186 0.30 20.80 -2.76
C LYS A 186 1.28 19.61 -2.70
N GLU A 187 2.55 19.84 -2.93
CA GLU A 187 3.55 18.75 -2.93
C GLU A 187 4.04 18.39 -1.51
N LYS A 188 4.08 19.36 -0.60
CA LYS A 188 4.53 19.14 0.77
C LYS A 188 3.58 18.32 1.60
N ILE A 189 2.27 18.37 1.32
CA ILE A 189 1.28 17.62 2.08
C ILE A 189 1.53 16.10 2.00
N TYR A 190 2.00 15.60 0.87
CA TYR A 190 2.34 14.18 0.71
C TYR A 190 3.53 13.80 1.60
N GLN A 191 4.58 14.64 1.58
CA GLN A 191 5.76 14.46 2.43
C GLN A 191 5.43 14.58 3.92
N THR A 192 4.57 15.53 4.27
CA THR A 192 4.08 15.74 5.64
C THR A 192 3.31 14.52 6.13
N THR A 193 2.41 13.99 5.30
CA THR A 193 1.64 12.79 5.61
C THR A 193 2.56 11.56 5.77
N ASN A 194 3.56 11.39 4.90
CA ASN A 194 4.54 10.33 5.02
C ASN A 194 5.33 10.41 6.32
N LYS A 195 5.89 11.58 6.63
CA LYS A 195 6.63 11.82 7.90
C LYS A 195 5.78 11.55 9.13
N MET A 196 4.51 11.95 9.08
CA MET A 196 3.58 11.72 10.18
C MET A 196 3.39 10.22 10.44
N PHE A 197 3.10 9.43 9.40
CA PHE A 197 2.96 7.98 9.57
C PHE A 197 4.27 7.31 10.02
N ASP A 198 5.42 7.72 9.50
CA ASP A 198 6.72 7.20 9.93
C ASP A 198 6.98 7.51 11.42
N MET A 199 6.63 8.70 11.90
CA MET A 199 6.69 9.03 13.32
C MET A 199 5.75 8.17 14.16
N ILE A 200 4.52 7.93 13.71
CA ILE A 200 3.55 7.08 14.40
C ILE A 200 4.11 5.66 14.55
N VAL A 201 4.61 5.10 13.47
CA VAL A 201 5.21 3.75 13.46
C VAL A 201 6.41 3.69 14.42
N LYS A 202 7.34 4.64 14.33
CA LYS A 202 8.52 4.71 15.21
C LYS A 202 8.16 4.87 16.68
N ASN A 203 7.19 5.72 17.00
CA ASN A 203 6.74 5.91 18.37
C ASN A 203 6.11 4.62 18.93
N LYS A 204 5.30 3.91 18.13
CA LYS A 204 4.72 2.65 18.55
C LYS A 204 5.78 1.56 18.75
N ILE A 205 6.83 1.53 17.94
CA ILE A 205 7.99 0.64 18.15
C ILE A 205 8.74 1.01 19.42
N LEU A 206 8.97 2.29 19.71
CA LEU A 206 9.59 2.73 20.97
C LEU A 206 8.77 2.30 22.19
N GLU A 207 7.45 2.45 22.14
CA GLU A 207 6.54 1.99 23.18
C GLU A 207 6.67 0.47 23.42
N ARG A 208 6.66 -0.34 22.36
CA ARG A 208 6.87 -1.79 22.45
C ARG A 208 8.23 -2.15 23.06
N ASN A 209 9.26 -1.41 22.71
CA ASN A 209 10.63 -1.65 23.18
C ASN A 209 10.84 -1.26 24.65
N SER A 210 9.96 -0.47 25.25
CA SER A 210 10.10 0.02 26.64
C SER A 210 10.19 -1.10 27.68
N THR A 211 9.60 -2.27 27.39
CA THR A 211 9.59 -3.44 28.29
C THR A 211 10.61 -4.52 27.89
N ILE A 212 11.28 -4.35 26.73
CA ILE A 212 12.23 -5.33 26.21
C ILE A 212 13.63 -5.06 26.75
N ARG A 213 14.19 -6.04 27.49
CA ARG A 213 15.51 -5.91 28.11
C ARG A 213 16.67 -6.25 27.17
N SER A 214 16.52 -7.30 26.36
CA SER A 214 17.55 -7.72 25.40
C SER A 214 17.56 -6.77 24.20
N ASP A 215 18.73 -6.24 23.86
CA ASP A 215 18.87 -5.31 22.74
C ASP A 215 18.55 -6.00 21.41
N ASP A 216 18.91 -7.26 21.23
CA ASP A 216 18.64 -8.05 20.03
C ASP A 216 17.13 -8.32 19.82
N GLU A 217 16.36 -8.36 20.92
CA GLU A 217 14.90 -8.55 20.87
C GLU A 217 14.13 -7.27 20.61
N LYS A 218 14.76 -6.10 20.71
CA LYS A 218 14.13 -4.82 20.40
C LYS A 218 13.75 -4.76 18.93
N LEU A 219 12.60 -4.19 18.66
CA LEU A 219 12.05 -4.04 17.32
C LEU A 219 12.61 -2.80 16.64
N ILE A 220 12.74 -2.89 15.34
CA ILE A 220 13.06 -1.80 14.42
C ILE A 220 11.96 -1.77 13.36
N SER A 221 11.60 -0.58 12.89
CA SER A 221 10.77 -0.40 11.71
C SER A 221 11.58 0.28 10.62
N GLN A 222 11.45 -0.23 9.38
CA GLN A 222 12.04 0.38 8.20
C GLN A 222 10.96 0.61 7.16
N GLN A 223 10.85 1.83 6.65
CA GLN A 223 9.94 2.11 5.54
C GLN A 223 10.47 1.46 4.26
N LEU A 224 9.61 0.71 3.56
CA LEU A 224 9.95 0.00 2.33
C LEU A 224 9.42 0.73 1.10
N VAL A 225 8.19 1.25 1.17
CA VAL A 225 7.53 1.89 0.03
C VAL A 225 6.87 3.20 0.42
N TYR A 226 6.89 4.10 -0.54
CA TYR A 226 6.14 5.35 -0.54
C TYR A 226 5.72 5.65 -1.98
N PHE A 227 4.55 5.12 -2.36
CA PHE A 227 4.00 5.28 -3.71
C PHE A 227 2.99 6.41 -3.79
N LYS A 228 3.00 7.10 -4.91
CA LYS A 228 1.98 8.06 -5.32
C LYS A 228 1.49 7.68 -6.72
N TYR A 229 0.19 7.59 -6.93
CA TYR A 229 -0.39 7.29 -8.23
C TYR A 229 -1.82 7.82 -8.37
N SER A 230 -2.32 7.86 -9.62
CA SER A 230 -3.69 8.26 -9.91
C SER A 230 -4.24 7.46 -11.10
N ASP A 231 -5.24 6.62 -10.87
CA ASP A 231 -6.00 5.93 -11.93
C ASP A 231 -7.26 6.69 -12.36
N SER A 232 -7.55 7.80 -11.71
CA SER A 232 -8.72 8.65 -11.94
C SER A 232 -8.44 10.06 -11.45
N LYS A 233 -9.47 10.75 -10.95
CA LYS A 233 -9.31 12.09 -10.37
C LYS A 233 -8.65 12.13 -9.01
N ALA A 234 -8.66 11.01 -8.28
CA ALA A 234 -8.10 10.93 -6.93
C ALA A 234 -6.63 10.49 -6.96
N THR A 235 -5.79 11.19 -6.22
CA THR A 235 -4.40 10.80 -5.98
C THR A 235 -4.34 9.87 -4.78
N MET A 236 -3.80 8.68 -4.97
CA MET A 236 -3.58 7.69 -3.93
C MET A 236 -2.15 7.76 -3.40
N LEU A 237 -1.99 7.56 -2.11
CA LEU A 237 -0.70 7.27 -1.48
C LEU A 237 -0.73 5.87 -0.89
N THR A 238 0.38 5.16 -1.06
CA THR A 238 0.63 3.89 -0.34
C THR A 238 1.94 4.00 0.40
N LEU A 239 1.89 3.76 1.70
CA LEU A 239 3.04 3.73 2.60
C LEU A 239 3.19 2.32 3.14
N GLY A 240 4.44 1.86 3.34
CA GLY A 240 4.64 0.51 3.87
C GLY A 240 5.93 0.36 4.66
N TRP A 241 5.87 -0.45 5.71
CA TRP A 241 6.98 -0.71 6.62
C TRP A 241 7.13 -2.21 6.89
N ILE A 242 8.37 -2.63 7.06
CA ILE A 242 8.70 -3.89 7.74
C ILE A 242 9.02 -3.61 9.20
N VAL A 243 8.59 -4.54 10.06
CA VAL A 243 8.97 -4.57 11.48
C VAL A 243 9.82 -5.81 11.73
N TYR A 244 10.98 -5.64 12.31
CA TYR A 244 11.89 -6.77 12.60
C TYR A 244 12.68 -6.53 13.88
N LYS A 245 13.20 -7.62 14.48
CA LYS A 245 14.08 -7.55 15.65
C LYS A 245 15.44 -7.01 15.26
N LYS A 246 16.10 -6.28 16.16
CA LYS A 246 17.47 -5.80 15.96
C LYS A 246 18.45 -6.94 15.66
N GLY A 247 18.28 -8.08 16.32
CA GLY A 247 19.04 -9.31 16.06
C GLY A 247 18.78 -9.94 14.69
N ASP A 248 17.74 -9.53 13.96
CA ASP A 248 17.43 -9.96 12.59
C ASP A 248 17.96 -9.00 11.51
N ILE A 249 18.83 -8.04 11.84
CA ILE A 249 19.38 -7.05 10.89
C ILE A 249 20.03 -7.71 9.67
N ASP A 250 20.73 -8.83 9.86
CA ASP A 250 21.35 -9.58 8.77
C ASP A 250 20.30 -10.17 7.82
N LYS A 251 19.15 -10.60 8.35
CA LYS A 251 18.03 -11.06 7.51
C LYS A 251 17.45 -9.90 6.70
N PHE A 252 17.24 -8.75 7.34
CA PHE A 252 16.76 -7.56 6.66
C PHE A 252 17.72 -7.16 5.52
N THR A 253 19.02 -7.12 5.79
CA THR A 253 20.04 -6.79 4.77
C THR A 253 20.02 -7.80 3.62
N LYS A 254 19.90 -9.11 3.91
CA LYS A 254 19.83 -10.16 2.88
C LYS A 254 18.54 -10.11 2.03
N CYS A 255 17.49 -9.43 2.48
CA CYS A 255 16.32 -9.19 1.64
C CYS A 255 16.66 -8.35 0.41
N GLY A 256 17.68 -7.49 0.46
CA GLY A 256 18.11 -6.66 -0.67
C GLY A 256 16.99 -5.76 -1.20
N PHE A 257 16.20 -5.14 -0.32
CA PHE A 257 15.12 -4.26 -0.73
C PHE A 257 15.62 -3.04 -1.50
N GLU A 258 16.85 -2.60 -1.21
CA GLU A 258 17.54 -1.50 -1.88
C GLU A 258 17.83 -1.75 -3.37
N ASP A 259 17.78 -3.01 -3.82
CA ASP A 259 17.93 -3.35 -5.24
C ASP A 259 16.73 -2.88 -6.09
N PHE A 260 15.59 -2.61 -5.44
CA PHE A 260 14.42 -2.11 -6.13
C PHE A 260 14.47 -0.59 -6.32
N GLU A 261 14.31 -0.12 -7.56
CA GLU A 261 14.26 1.32 -7.88
C GLU A 261 13.15 2.06 -7.10
N PHE A 262 12.09 1.34 -6.75
CA PHE A 262 10.96 1.88 -5.99
C PHE A 262 11.10 1.75 -4.46
N TYR A 263 12.23 1.24 -3.97
CA TYR A 263 12.50 1.22 -2.53
C TYR A 263 12.58 2.65 -1.98
N ASN A 264 11.90 2.88 -0.86
CA ASN A 264 11.91 4.22 -0.28
C ASN A 264 13.19 4.51 0.50
N SER A 265 14.11 5.19 -0.15
CA SER A 265 15.35 5.71 0.45
C SER A 265 15.26 7.19 0.84
N SER A 266 14.17 7.87 0.51
CA SER A 266 13.99 9.31 0.72
C SER A 266 12.55 9.66 1.08
N ASN A 267 12.29 10.91 1.48
CA ASN A 267 10.94 11.42 1.72
C ASN A 267 10.30 11.97 0.43
N ILE A 268 10.59 11.34 -0.71
CA ILE A 268 10.02 11.66 -2.02
C ILE A 268 9.23 10.43 -2.48
N PRO A 269 7.96 10.57 -2.88
CA PRO A 269 7.20 9.42 -3.35
C PRO A 269 7.75 8.89 -4.67
N TYR A 270 7.75 7.57 -4.82
CA TYR A 270 7.87 6.95 -6.14
C TYR A 270 6.55 7.14 -6.88
N ASP A 271 6.60 7.90 -7.97
CA ASP A 271 5.41 8.24 -8.77
C ASP A 271 5.15 7.12 -9.79
N ILE A 272 4.05 6.41 -9.63
CA ILE A 272 3.59 5.41 -10.59
C ILE A 272 2.71 6.15 -11.60
N SER A 273 3.30 6.51 -12.74
CA SER A 273 2.64 7.16 -13.85
C SER A 273 2.57 6.21 -15.05
N VAL A 274 1.39 6.07 -15.62
CA VAL A 274 1.15 5.20 -16.77
C VAL A 274 0.82 6.06 -17.98
N PRO A 275 1.78 6.25 -18.90
CA PRO A 275 1.53 6.98 -20.14
C PRO A 275 0.52 6.24 -21.03
N ASN A 276 -0.23 7.00 -21.81
CA ASN A 276 -1.21 6.46 -22.77
C ASN A 276 -0.52 6.10 -24.09
N PHE A 277 -0.11 4.84 -24.21
CA PHE A 277 0.51 4.33 -25.41
C PHE A 277 -0.41 3.38 -26.18
N THR A 278 -0.30 3.42 -27.49
CA THR A 278 -0.86 2.39 -28.36
C THR A 278 -0.02 1.09 -28.26
N TYR A 279 -0.59 -0.04 -28.68
CA TYR A 279 0.15 -1.32 -28.70
C TYR A 279 1.41 -1.26 -29.56
N LYS A 280 1.40 -0.47 -30.66
CA LYS A 280 2.56 -0.31 -31.54
C LYS A 280 3.66 0.50 -30.84
N GLU A 281 3.32 1.55 -30.14
CA GLU A 281 4.26 2.35 -29.33
C GLU A 281 4.87 1.51 -28.20
N LEU A 282 4.04 0.74 -27.49
CA LEU A 282 4.52 -0.19 -26.46
C LEU A 282 5.48 -1.23 -27.01
N ALA A 283 5.21 -1.75 -28.24
CA ALA A 283 6.11 -2.72 -28.88
C ALA A 283 7.49 -2.10 -29.18
N ILE A 284 7.51 -0.86 -29.68
CA ILE A 284 8.76 -0.13 -29.94
C ILE A 284 9.52 0.14 -28.63
N LEU A 285 8.82 0.61 -27.60
CA LEU A 285 9.45 0.88 -26.29
C LEU A 285 10.02 -0.40 -25.68
N ASN A 286 9.28 -1.52 -25.72
CA ASN A 286 9.73 -2.80 -25.19
C ASN A 286 11.00 -3.34 -25.87
N GLN A 287 11.15 -3.12 -27.18
CA GLN A 287 12.37 -3.48 -27.90
C GLN A 287 13.61 -2.73 -27.44
N ASN A 288 13.43 -1.51 -26.88
CA ASN A 288 14.49 -0.67 -26.37
C ASN A 288 14.77 -0.87 -24.87
N MET A 289 13.88 -1.57 -24.13
CA MET A 289 14.10 -1.82 -22.69
C MET A 289 15.15 -2.94 -22.46
N PRO A 290 15.84 -2.93 -21.33
CA PRO A 290 15.78 -1.99 -20.19
C PRO A 290 16.55 -0.68 -20.39
N ASN A 291 17.38 -0.58 -21.42
CA ASN A 291 18.36 0.48 -21.61
C ASN A 291 17.89 1.56 -22.60
N ALA A 292 16.57 1.80 -22.66
CA ALA A 292 16.02 2.84 -23.54
C ALA A 292 16.71 4.20 -23.32
N VAL A 293 17.25 4.75 -24.38
CA VAL A 293 17.87 6.09 -24.41
C VAL A 293 17.01 6.99 -25.23
N TYR A 294 16.68 8.15 -24.71
CA TYR A 294 15.94 9.17 -25.45
C TYR A 294 16.92 10.02 -26.31
N PRO A 295 16.58 10.37 -27.56
CA PRO A 295 15.37 9.97 -28.28
C PRO A 295 15.42 8.51 -28.73
N ILE A 296 14.23 7.89 -28.85
CA ILE A 296 14.09 6.52 -29.40
C ILE A 296 14.31 6.57 -30.91
N GLU A 297 15.27 5.81 -31.42
CA GLU A 297 15.57 5.77 -32.84
C GLU A 297 14.36 5.35 -33.68
N GLY A 298 14.03 6.16 -34.69
CA GLY A 298 12.86 5.94 -35.56
C GLY A 298 11.51 6.22 -34.91
N ALA A 299 11.47 6.85 -33.73
CA ALA A 299 10.25 7.19 -33.00
C ALA A 299 10.43 8.49 -32.18
N ASP A 300 10.77 9.56 -32.90
CA ASP A 300 11.05 10.91 -32.35
C ASP A 300 9.79 11.67 -31.87
N PHE A 301 8.64 11.04 -32.00
CA PHE A 301 7.35 11.56 -31.50
C PHE A 301 7.10 11.29 -30.02
N PHE A 302 7.93 10.46 -29.36
CA PHE A 302 7.83 10.28 -27.92
C PHE A 302 8.40 11.48 -27.16
N GLU A 303 7.77 11.81 -26.03
CA GLU A 303 8.33 12.77 -25.08
C GLU A 303 9.29 12.07 -24.10
N GLU A 304 10.32 12.78 -23.66
CA GLU A 304 11.32 12.22 -22.73
C GLU A 304 10.70 11.74 -21.44
N GLU A 305 9.73 12.48 -20.91
CA GLU A 305 9.00 12.15 -19.70
C GLU A 305 8.20 10.85 -19.84
N GLU A 306 7.61 10.61 -21.02
CA GLU A 306 6.86 9.38 -21.31
C GLU A 306 7.78 8.15 -21.34
N VAL A 307 8.92 8.25 -22.02
CA VAL A 307 9.93 7.17 -22.08
C VAL A 307 10.47 6.88 -20.69
N ASN A 308 10.80 7.91 -19.92
CA ASN A 308 11.29 7.76 -18.54
C ASN A 308 10.22 7.19 -17.59
N ALA A 309 8.96 7.61 -17.72
CA ALA A 309 7.86 7.05 -16.94
C ALA A 309 7.67 5.55 -17.27
N TYR A 310 7.67 5.18 -18.55
CA TYR A 310 7.52 3.80 -18.97
C TYR A 310 8.68 2.91 -18.52
N ARG A 311 9.92 3.40 -18.61
CA ARG A 311 11.11 2.65 -18.15
C ARG A 311 11.02 2.24 -16.68
N LYS A 312 10.41 3.07 -15.83
CA LYS A 312 10.21 2.76 -14.41
C LYS A 312 9.21 1.63 -14.16
N ILE A 313 8.25 1.44 -15.08
CA ILE A 313 7.10 0.56 -14.84
C ILE A 313 6.97 -0.60 -15.83
N TYR A 314 7.76 -0.66 -16.90
CA TYR A 314 7.55 -1.61 -18.00
C TYR A 314 7.49 -3.08 -17.56
N LYS A 315 8.27 -3.49 -16.55
CA LYS A 315 8.24 -4.84 -15.97
C LYS A 315 6.89 -5.18 -15.33
N TYR A 316 6.21 -4.16 -14.83
CA TYR A 316 4.95 -4.27 -14.08
C TYR A 316 3.74 -3.88 -14.92
N TYR A 317 3.98 -3.37 -16.13
CA TYR A 317 2.92 -2.88 -17.01
C TYR A 317 1.91 -4.01 -17.29
N PRO A 318 0.59 -3.77 -17.10
CA PRO A 318 -0.41 -4.78 -17.35
C PRO A 318 -0.53 -5.07 -18.85
N THR A 319 -0.28 -6.31 -19.25
CA THR A 319 -0.63 -6.78 -20.59
C THR A 319 -2.11 -7.12 -20.61
N THR A 320 -2.91 -6.24 -21.23
CA THR A 320 -4.32 -6.51 -21.50
C THR A 320 -4.45 -7.12 -22.89
N PHE A 321 -4.80 -8.39 -22.96
CA PHE A 321 -5.29 -9.00 -24.19
C PHE A 321 -6.82 -9.10 -24.10
N GLU A 322 -7.50 -8.84 -25.22
CA GLU A 322 -8.91 -9.18 -25.33
C GLU A 322 -9.02 -10.71 -25.35
N THR A 323 -9.27 -11.28 -24.18
CA THR A 323 -9.54 -12.71 -24.04
C THR A 323 -11.04 -12.87 -23.87
N SER A 324 -11.70 -13.50 -24.84
CA SER A 324 -13.02 -14.08 -24.61
C SER A 324 -12.86 -15.28 -23.70
N ILE A 325 -13.18 -15.12 -22.43
CA ILE A 325 -13.36 -16.29 -21.55
C ILE A 325 -14.72 -16.85 -21.90
N ALA A 326 -14.74 -17.93 -22.67
CA ALA A 326 -15.93 -18.78 -22.73
C ALA A 326 -16.07 -19.43 -21.34
N LEU A 327 -17.09 -19.02 -20.60
CA LEU A 327 -17.52 -19.68 -19.36
C LEU A 327 -18.33 -20.92 -19.72
#